data_dba8da687a00373e32504209423c8465
#
_entry.id   dba8da687a00373e32504209423c8465
#
_cell.length_a   1.000
_cell.length_b   1.000
_cell.length_c   1.000
_cell.angle_alpha   90.00
_cell.angle_beta   90.00
_cell.angle_gamma   90.00
#
_symmetry.space_group_name_H-M   'P 1'
#
loop_
_entity.id
_entity.type
_entity.pdbx_description
1 polymer ?
#
loop_
_entity_poly.entity_id
_entity_poly.type
_entity_poly.pdbx_seq_one_letter_code
_entity_poly.pdbx_strand_id
1 'polypeptide(L)'
;MNIANKLIGLKENLQIELNKEIQDIKKIDQLHIEISELEITQIPFTVSARTARLIGQENFANAEGAIIELVKNSYDADATVCVIIIDPINDSIRILDNGDGMTDEIIRNQWMTIGTDDKKTNYRSKTRIKTGAKGIGRFALDRLGKSSIMVTKTIKSESLVWDVDWNQFEGTGAVISDVKATLQIGNSSFYDELDEIKNFSGIEGELTDLWIEEKGTLISIDGLKDEWDERTTESLYSNLEILVPPLETNIFQIFLYSTLEPNKYGKVQPTICDDFDYKINAIVSEDKKVKLTVYRNELNFGDLKRIGFFEKTKLIQDQYLIEKNKKGVFEFETNLESLIAGFKDIDINNNLDKIGAFTFTFYFMKRGGGQERDEEIGKYPYKSVNYSTRTNWLNKFGGIKIFRDNFRVRPYGETKSSSFDWLDLGKRALSNP
;
A
#
# COMPACT_ATOMS: atom_id res chain seq x y z
N MET A 1 9.53 -31.61 -41.82
CA MET A 1 8.56 -32.65 -42.30
C MET A 1 7.26 -32.40 -41.59
N ASN A 2 6.15 -32.18 -42.33
CA ASN A 2 4.87 -31.84 -41.72
C ASN A 2 4.35 -33.06 -40.91
N ILE A 3 3.88 -32.84 -39.68
CA ILE A 3 3.34 -33.86 -38.78
C ILE A 3 2.27 -34.72 -39.49
N ALA A 4 1.43 -34.09 -40.30
CA ALA A 4 0.43 -34.77 -41.10
C ALA A 4 1.02 -35.80 -42.07
N ASN A 5 2.14 -35.49 -42.72
CA ASN A 5 2.80 -36.44 -43.65
C ASN A 5 3.47 -37.60 -42.88
N LYS A 6 4.01 -37.35 -41.67
CA LYS A 6 4.57 -38.40 -40.83
C LYS A 6 3.46 -39.34 -40.33
N LEU A 7 2.33 -38.80 -39.92
CA LEU A 7 1.17 -39.57 -39.44
C LEU A 7 0.59 -40.46 -40.57
N ILE A 8 0.46 -39.92 -41.81
CA ILE A 8 0.01 -40.69 -42.96
C ILE A 8 0.97 -41.87 -43.20
N GLY A 9 2.29 -41.62 -43.24
CA GLY A 9 3.28 -42.70 -43.44
C GLY A 9 3.27 -43.76 -42.35
N LEU A 10 3.03 -43.42 -41.09
CA LEU A 10 2.90 -44.37 -39.99
C LEU A 10 1.61 -45.22 -40.15
N LYS A 11 0.50 -44.63 -40.52
CA LYS A 11 -0.76 -45.33 -40.78
C LYS A 11 -0.65 -46.28 -41.93
N GLU A 12 0.02 -45.90 -43.01
CA GLU A 12 0.31 -46.78 -44.16
C GLU A 12 1.20 -47.95 -43.73
N ASN A 13 2.25 -47.72 -42.95
CA ASN A 13 3.12 -48.75 -42.43
C ASN A 13 2.38 -49.75 -41.52
N LEU A 14 1.48 -49.28 -40.66
CA LEU A 14 0.65 -50.09 -39.81
C LEU A 14 -0.30 -50.95 -40.67
N GLN A 15 -0.91 -50.41 -41.70
CA GLN A 15 -1.77 -51.14 -42.63
C GLN A 15 -1.01 -52.26 -43.37
N ILE A 16 0.21 -51.99 -43.82
CA ILE A 16 1.10 -52.96 -44.46
C ILE A 16 1.45 -54.11 -43.47
N GLU A 17 1.74 -53.80 -42.23
CA GLU A 17 2.11 -54.81 -41.23
C GLU A 17 0.91 -55.69 -40.85
N LEU A 18 -0.28 -55.11 -40.76
CA LEU A 18 -1.53 -55.82 -40.47
C LEU A 18 -1.96 -56.77 -41.60
N ASN A 19 -1.56 -56.48 -42.83
CA ASN A 19 -1.92 -57.28 -44.04
C ASN A 19 -0.92 -58.43 -44.32
N LYS A 20 0.11 -58.63 -43.52
CA LYS A 20 1.06 -59.72 -43.69
C LYS A 20 0.48 -61.04 -43.16
N GLU A 21 0.81 -62.16 -43.84
CA GLU A 21 0.41 -63.51 -43.39
C GLU A 21 0.98 -63.85 -41.99
N ILE A 22 2.17 -63.35 -41.66
CA ILE A 22 2.79 -63.44 -40.33
C ILE A 22 2.97 -62.03 -39.82
N GLN A 23 2.17 -61.67 -38.85
CA GLN A 23 2.17 -60.32 -38.26
C GLN A 23 3.26 -60.20 -37.16
N ASP A 24 4.04 -59.13 -37.18
CA ASP A 24 4.93 -58.76 -36.08
C ASP A 24 4.18 -57.90 -35.06
N ILE A 25 3.68 -58.56 -34.01
CA ILE A 25 2.88 -57.92 -32.97
C ILE A 25 3.63 -56.77 -32.29
N LYS A 26 4.95 -56.95 -32.05
CA LYS A 26 5.76 -55.91 -31.40
C LYS A 26 5.85 -54.64 -32.26
N LYS A 27 5.98 -54.83 -33.57
CA LYS A 27 6.03 -53.72 -34.52
C LYS A 27 4.69 -53.03 -34.67
N ILE A 28 3.59 -53.77 -34.63
CA ILE A 28 2.23 -53.28 -34.65
C ILE A 28 1.99 -52.41 -33.38
N ASP A 29 2.35 -52.89 -32.20
CA ASP A 29 2.20 -52.16 -30.96
C ASP A 29 3.04 -50.88 -30.97
N GLN A 30 4.28 -50.91 -31.45
CA GLN A 30 5.15 -49.77 -31.58
C GLN A 30 4.56 -48.71 -32.51
N LEU A 31 4.04 -49.11 -33.68
CA LEU A 31 3.37 -48.19 -34.64
C LEU A 31 2.12 -47.60 -34.02
N HIS A 32 1.33 -48.34 -33.26
CA HIS A 32 0.16 -47.80 -32.55
C HIS A 32 0.55 -46.77 -31.51
N ILE A 33 1.63 -46.98 -30.75
CA ILE A 33 2.14 -45.98 -29.78
C ILE A 33 2.58 -44.70 -30.52
N GLU A 34 3.40 -44.86 -31.57
CA GLU A 34 3.90 -43.69 -32.35
C GLU A 34 2.78 -42.88 -33.01
N ILE A 35 1.73 -43.55 -33.50
CA ILE A 35 0.52 -42.92 -34.06
C ILE A 35 -0.23 -42.17 -32.98
N SER A 36 -0.47 -42.82 -31.83
CA SER A 36 -1.16 -42.21 -30.68
C SER A 36 -0.45 -40.98 -30.16
N GLU A 37 0.87 -41.01 -30.06
CA GLU A 37 1.70 -39.85 -29.63
C GLU A 37 1.60 -38.67 -30.60
N LEU A 38 1.41 -38.93 -31.90
CA LEU A 38 1.25 -37.89 -32.90
C LEU A 38 -0.19 -37.39 -33.03
N GLU A 39 -1.19 -38.22 -32.74
CA GLU A 39 -2.62 -37.84 -32.73
C GLU A 39 -3.03 -37.05 -31.52
N ILE A 40 -2.37 -37.27 -30.37
CA ILE A 40 -2.61 -36.54 -29.12
C ILE A 40 -1.54 -35.46 -28.98
N THR A 41 -1.74 -34.33 -29.62
CA THR A 41 -0.86 -33.17 -29.49
C THR A 41 -1.35 -32.33 -28.33
N GLN A 42 -0.62 -32.34 -27.21
CA GLN A 42 -0.81 -31.34 -26.15
C GLN A 42 -0.13 -30.03 -26.57
N ILE A 43 -0.94 -29.00 -26.77
CA ILE A 43 -0.45 -27.67 -27.11
C ILE A 43 -0.44 -26.83 -25.83
N PRO A 44 0.72 -26.42 -25.33
CA PRO A 44 0.80 -25.57 -24.15
C PRO A 44 0.28 -24.17 -24.46
N PHE A 45 -0.39 -23.57 -23.49
CA PHE A 45 -0.68 -22.13 -23.56
C PHE A 45 0.62 -21.35 -23.45
N THR A 46 0.79 -20.35 -24.31
CA THR A 46 1.90 -19.40 -24.24
C THR A 46 1.34 -18.01 -23.92
N VAL A 47 2.07 -17.24 -23.14
CA VAL A 47 1.69 -15.86 -22.78
C VAL A 47 2.51 -14.90 -23.62
N SER A 48 1.84 -14.06 -24.41
CA SER A 48 2.48 -12.95 -25.10
C SER A 48 3.09 -11.99 -24.10
N ALA A 49 4.29 -11.48 -24.40
CA ALA A 49 4.94 -10.45 -23.59
C ALA A 49 4.00 -9.24 -23.38
N ARG A 50 3.33 -8.80 -24.42
CA ARG A 50 2.34 -7.72 -24.37
C ARG A 50 1.19 -8.01 -23.40
N THR A 51 0.69 -9.25 -23.34
CA THR A 51 -0.38 -9.62 -22.40
C THR A 51 0.07 -9.51 -20.95
N ALA A 52 1.27 -9.97 -20.63
CA ALA A 52 1.84 -9.83 -19.29
C ALA A 52 1.95 -8.36 -18.88
N ARG A 53 2.41 -7.50 -19.79
CA ARG A 53 2.48 -6.06 -19.59
C ARG A 53 1.10 -5.42 -19.35
N LEU A 54 0.09 -5.77 -20.19
CA LEU A 54 -1.27 -5.26 -20.04
C LEU A 54 -1.87 -5.62 -18.67
N ILE A 55 -1.72 -6.86 -18.22
CA ILE A 55 -2.14 -7.29 -16.88
C ILE A 55 -1.46 -6.42 -15.80
N GLY A 56 -0.18 -6.11 -15.96
CA GLY A 56 0.54 -5.21 -15.08
C GLY A 56 -0.03 -3.79 -15.12
N GLN A 57 -0.16 -3.21 -16.30
CA GLN A 57 -0.61 -1.82 -16.48
C GLN A 57 -2.05 -1.58 -16.03
N GLU A 58 -2.97 -2.51 -16.29
CA GLU A 58 -4.38 -2.41 -15.87
C GLU A 58 -4.56 -2.34 -14.34
N ASN A 59 -3.57 -2.82 -13.58
CA ASN A 59 -3.58 -2.73 -12.12
C ASN A 59 -3.15 -1.34 -11.59
N PHE A 60 -2.57 -0.49 -12.46
CA PHE A 60 -2.11 0.86 -12.09
C PHE A 60 -2.85 1.91 -12.94
N ALA A 61 -3.90 2.49 -12.38
CA ALA A 61 -4.72 3.49 -13.07
C ALA A 61 -3.92 4.76 -13.46
N ASN A 62 -2.90 5.10 -12.67
CA ASN A 62 -2.03 6.26 -12.87
C ASN A 62 -0.61 6.00 -12.32
N ALA A 63 0.31 6.91 -12.64
CA ALA A 63 1.70 6.85 -12.20
C ALA A 63 1.86 6.92 -10.68
N GLU A 64 1.03 7.72 -10.00
CA GLU A 64 1.04 7.82 -8.55
C GLU A 64 0.71 6.47 -7.88
N GLY A 65 -0.29 5.75 -8.42
CA GLY A 65 -0.65 4.41 -7.95
C GLY A 65 0.50 3.41 -8.10
N ALA A 66 1.29 3.54 -9.17
CA ALA A 66 2.48 2.73 -9.38
C ALA A 66 3.57 3.01 -8.32
N ILE A 67 3.84 4.28 -8.02
CA ILE A 67 4.78 4.66 -6.94
C ILE A 67 4.29 4.13 -5.58
N ILE A 68 3.01 4.26 -5.28
CA ILE A 68 2.43 3.75 -4.03
C ILE A 68 2.65 2.24 -3.89
N GLU A 69 2.58 1.48 -4.98
CA GLU A 69 2.85 0.03 -4.94
C GLU A 69 4.33 -0.27 -4.66
N LEU A 70 5.25 0.55 -5.19
CA LEU A 70 6.68 0.43 -4.88
C LEU A 70 6.96 0.76 -3.40
N VAL A 71 6.32 1.80 -2.86
CA VAL A 71 6.37 2.13 -1.42
C VAL A 71 5.83 0.97 -0.56
N LYS A 72 4.78 0.28 -0.99
CA LYS A 72 4.29 -0.94 -0.30
C LYS A 72 5.31 -2.08 -0.37
N ASN A 73 6.02 -2.23 -1.47
CA ASN A 73 7.07 -3.24 -1.55
C ASN A 73 8.21 -2.96 -0.56
N SER A 74 8.60 -1.68 -0.40
CA SER A 74 9.54 -1.26 0.63
C SER A 74 9.04 -1.58 2.04
N TYR A 75 7.76 -1.28 2.33
CA TYR A 75 7.14 -1.66 3.59
C TYR A 75 7.12 -3.18 3.81
N ASP A 76 6.78 -3.98 2.79
CA ASP A 76 6.76 -5.45 2.85
C ASP A 76 8.16 -6.06 3.02
N ALA A 77 9.23 -5.31 2.68
CA ALA A 77 10.63 -5.66 2.88
C ALA A 77 11.18 -5.29 4.26
N ASP A 78 10.32 -4.98 5.24
CA ASP A 78 10.70 -4.53 6.59
C ASP A 78 11.51 -3.21 6.62
N ALA A 79 11.42 -2.38 5.57
CA ALA A 79 12.04 -1.07 5.59
C ALA A 79 11.45 -0.18 6.70
N THR A 80 12.28 0.64 7.30
CA THR A 80 11.85 1.71 8.21
C THR A 80 11.84 3.07 7.53
N VAL A 81 12.49 3.17 6.38
CA VAL A 81 12.59 4.39 5.57
C VAL A 81 12.38 4.03 4.10
N CYS A 82 11.59 4.85 3.41
CA CYS A 82 11.45 4.85 1.97
C CYS A 82 11.59 6.29 1.45
N VAL A 83 12.52 6.52 0.54
CA VAL A 83 12.79 7.83 -0.07
C VAL A 83 12.38 7.78 -1.54
N ILE A 84 11.63 8.77 -1.97
CA ILE A 84 11.19 8.95 -3.34
C ILE A 84 11.79 10.26 -3.86
N ILE A 85 12.49 10.22 -4.98
CA ILE A 85 13.04 11.38 -5.64
C ILE A 85 12.44 11.47 -7.03
N ILE A 86 11.70 12.53 -7.29
CA ILE A 86 11.15 12.87 -8.60
C ILE A 86 12.10 13.85 -9.26
N ASP A 87 12.72 13.43 -10.36
CA ASP A 87 13.69 14.23 -11.09
C ASP A 87 13.27 14.40 -12.57
N PRO A 88 12.33 15.31 -12.85
CA PRO A 88 11.90 15.58 -14.21
C PRO A 88 12.98 16.21 -15.09
N ILE A 89 14.00 16.84 -14.48
CA ILE A 89 15.11 17.47 -15.21
C ILE A 89 15.96 16.41 -15.91
N ASN A 90 16.21 15.28 -15.21
CA ASN A 90 16.96 14.15 -15.75
C ASN A 90 16.05 13.01 -16.24
N ASP A 91 14.75 13.26 -16.41
CA ASP A 91 13.75 12.30 -16.89
C ASP A 91 13.75 10.99 -16.08
N SER A 92 13.86 11.09 -14.75
CA SER A 92 14.03 9.93 -13.87
C SER A 92 13.23 10.02 -12.56
N ILE A 93 12.97 8.84 -11.99
CA ILE A 93 12.44 8.66 -10.62
C ILE A 93 13.34 7.67 -9.91
N ARG A 94 13.75 7.99 -8.66
CA ARG A 94 14.49 7.07 -7.81
C ARG A 94 13.67 6.73 -6.57
N ILE A 95 13.64 5.46 -6.19
CA ILE A 95 12.98 4.97 -4.99
C ILE A 95 14.00 4.13 -4.21
N LEU A 96 14.27 4.56 -3.00
CA LEU A 96 15.27 3.95 -2.13
C LEU A 96 14.65 3.53 -0.81
N ASP A 97 14.95 2.32 -0.34
CA ASP A 97 14.55 1.84 0.98
C ASP A 97 15.71 1.15 1.73
N ASN A 98 15.62 1.12 3.05
CA ASN A 98 16.53 0.43 3.95
C ASN A 98 16.01 -0.96 4.39
N GLY A 99 15.18 -1.58 3.56
CA GLY A 99 14.63 -2.91 3.82
C GLY A 99 15.66 -4.04 3.81
N ASP A 100 15.20 -5.27 3.87
CA ASP A 100 16.08 -6.44 3.93
C ASP A 100 16.88 -6.69 2.65
N GLY A 101 16.56 -6.02 1.54
CA GLY A 101 17.16 -6.25 0.23
C GLY A 101 16.77 -7.61 -0.36
N MET A 102 17.38 -7.95 -1.50
CA MET A 102 17.10 -9.21 -2.21
C MET A 102 18.40 -9.96 -2.49
N THR A 103 18.35 -11.28 -2.31
CA THR A 103 19.42 -12.19 -2.76
C THR A 103 19.20 -12.58 -4.22
N ASP A 104 20.23 -13.13 -4.88
CA ASP A 104 20.12 -13.68 -6.23
C ASP A 104 18.96 -14.68 -6.36
N GLU A 105 18.77 -15.52 -5.37
CA GLU A 105 17.68 -16.50 -5.34
C GLU A 105 16.30 -15.83 -5.29
N ILE A 106 16.13 -14.78 -4.47
CA ILE A 106 14.88 -14.02 -4.39
C ILE A 106 14.60 -13.31 -5.72
N ILE A 107 15.63 -12.73 -6.34
CA ILE A 107 15.46 -12.06 -7.63
C ILE A 107 15.01 -13.06 -8.69
N ARG A 108 15.65 -14.22 -8.83
CA ARG A 108 15.32 -15.21 -9.85
C ARG A 108 13.96 -15.86 -9.62
N ASN A 109 13.68 -16.27 -8.40
CA ASN A 109 12.52 -17.11 -8.12
C ASN A 109 11.25 -16.34 -7.75
N GLN A 110 11.40 -15.11 -7.21
CA GLN A 110 10.26 -14.31 -6.78
C GLN A 110 10.11 -13.03 -7.59
N TRP A 111 11.19 -12.23 -7.70
CA TRP A 111 11.14 -10.97 -8.45
C TRP A 111 10.92 -11.20 -9.95
N MET A 112 11.53 -12.17 -10.58
CA MET A 112 11.36 -12.48 -12.01
C MET A 112 10.13 -13.33 -12.33
N THR A 113 9.46 -13.93 -11.35
CA THR A 113 8.29 -14.77 -11.57
C THR A 113 6.99 -13.97 -11.44
N ILE A 114 6.17 -13.94 -12.48
CA ILE A 114 4.90 -13.21 -12.53
C ILE A 114 3.79 -14.05 -11.89
N GLY A 115 3.00 -13.43 -11.00
CA GLY A 115 1.86 -14.11 -10.38
C GLY A 115 2.26 -15.11 -9.29
N THR A 116 3.34 -14.87 -8.55
CA THR A 116 3.76 -15.74 -7.45
C THR A 116 2.74 -15.74 -6.32
N ASP A 117 2.50 -16.92 -5.75
CA ASP A 117 1.73 -17.11 -4.51
C ASP A 117 2.59 -16.97 -3.24
N ASP A 118 3.87 -16.55 -3.38
CA ASP A 118 4.81 -16.43 -2.25
C ASP A 118 4.24 -15.59 -1.11
N LYS A 119 3.66 -14.43 -1.42
CA LYS A 119 3.06 -13.56 -0.39
C LYS A 119 1.80 -14.14 0.26
N LYS A 120 1.15 -15.13 -0.33
CA LYS A 120 0.03 -15.85 0.30
C LYS A 120 0.53 -16.89 1.30
N THR A 121 1.60 -17.58 0.97
CA THR A 121 2.25 -18.57 1.83
C THR A 121 3.11 -17.89 2.91
N ASN A 122 3.86 -16.86 2.53
CA ASN A 122 4.74 -16.06 3.38
C ASN A 122 4.12 -14.69 3.65
N TYR A 123 2.90 -14.68 4.21
CA TYR A 123 2.13 -13.46 4.45
C TYR A 123 2.73 -12.55 5.52
N ARG A 124 3.73 -13.02 6.24
CA ARG A 124 4.45 -12.27 7.29
C ARG A 124 5.91 -12.06 6.90
N SER A 125 6.41 -10.83 7.11
CA SER A 125 7.83 -10.53 7.19
C SER A 125 8.33 -10.80 8.62
N LYS A 126 9.52 -10.38 8.97
CA LYS A 126 10.04 -10.51 10.34
C LYS A 126 9.21 -9.74 11.36
N THR A 127 8.74 -8.56 10.99
CA THR A 127 8.09 -7.61 11.92
C THR A 127 6.65 -7.28 11.57
N ARG A 128 6.19 -7.54 10.33
CA ARG A 128 4.91 -7.04 9.80
C ARG A 128 4.14 -8.09 9.00
N ILE A 129 2.85 -7.81 8.82
CA ILE A 129 2.03 -8.54 7.85
C ILE A 129 2.17 -7.83 6.49
N LYS A 130 2.57 -8.58 5.46
CA LYS A 130 2.74 -8.06 4.10
C LYS A 130 1.41 -7.57 3.52
N THR A 131 1.44 -6.48 2.77
CA THR A 131 0.26 -5.85 2.18
C THR A 131 -0.02 -6.30 0.75
N GLY A 132 1.01 -6.72 0.02
CA GLY A 132 0.90 -7.20 -1.37
C GLY A 132 0.49 -8.66 -1.44
N ALA A 133 -0.31 -9.04 -2.45
CA ALA A 133 -0.79 -10.42 -2.63
C ALA A 133 -0.64 -10.97 -4.05
N LYS A 134 -0.42 -10.13 -5.07
CA LYS A 134 -0.63 -10.53 -6.48
C LYS A 134 0.64 -10.90 -7.27
N GLY A 135 1.83 -10.56 -6.80
CA GLY A 135 3.10 -10.84 -7.50
C GLY A 135 3.28 -10.10 -8.85
N ILE A 136 2.60 -8.98 -9.04
CA ILE A 136 2.62 -8.18 -10.29
C ILE A 136 3.19 -6.76 -10.09
N GLY A 137 3.56 -6.41 -8.87
CA GLY A 137 4.01 -5.05 -8.49
C GLY A 137 5.19 -4.50 -9.31
N ARG A 138 6.04 -5.39 -9.87
CA ARG A 138 7.17 -4.97 -10.74
C ARG A 138 6.74 -4.26 -12.01
N PHE A 139 5.55 -4.51 -12.53
CA PHE A 139 5.02 -3.77 -13.69
C PHE A 139 4.66 -2.31 -13.36
N ALA A 140 4.71 -1.93 -12.08
CA ALA A 140 4.71 -0.52 -11.69
C ALA A 140 5.89 0.23 -12.32
N LEU A 141 7.05 -0.44 -12.46
CA LEU A 141 8.23 0.13 -13.09
C LEU A 141 7.99 0.40 -14.58
N ASP A 142 7.42 -0.56 -15.29
CA ASP A 142 7.02 -0.37 -16.69
C ASP A 142 5.95 0.73 -16.85
N ARG A 143 5.04 0.87 -15.90
CA ARG A 143 4.05 1.96 -15.95
C ARG A 143 4.71 3.34 -15.85
N LEU A 144 5.81 3.45 -15.10
CA LEU A 144 6.50 4.71 -14.83
C LEU A 144 7.52 5.10 -15.88
N GLY A 145 8.35 4.16 -16.40
CA GLY A 145 9.43 4.49 -17.29
C GLY A 145 9.68 3.47 -18.39
N LYS A 146 10.67 3.77 -19.26
CA LYS A 146 11.08 2.92 -20.37
C LYS A 146 12.13 1.89 -19.97
N SER A 147 12.95 2.21 -18.97
CA SER A 147 13.96 1.31 -18.40
C SER A 147 14.00 1.41 -16.89
N SER A 148 14.53 0.38 -16.25
CA SER A 148 14.66 0.39 -14.79
C SER A 148 15.91 -0.37 -14.38
N ILE A 149 16.66 0.23 -13.47
CA ILE A 149 17.83 -0.36 -12.81
C ILE A 149 17.50 -0.52 -11.32
N MET A 150 17.78 -1.67 -10.77
CA MET A 150 17.63 -1.93 -9.35
C MET A 150 18.96 -2.37 -8.76
N VAL A 151 19.42 -1.64 -7.76
CA VAL A 151 20.57 -2.02 -6.93
C VAL A 151 20.04 -2.50 -5.60
N THR A 152 20.36 -3.72 -5.20
CA THR A 152 19.86 -4.29 -3.96
C THR A 152 20.95 -5.03 -3.19
N LYS A 153 20.92 -4.93 -1.87
CA LYS A 153 21.90 -5.55 -0.97
C LYS A 153 21.25 -6.04 0.30
N THR A 154 21.59 -7.25 0.71
CA THR A 154 21.27 -7.76 2.04
C THR A 154 22.48 -7.57 2.97
N ILE A 155 22.29 -7.67 4.29
CA ILE A 155 23.40 -7.59 5.27
C ILE A 155 24.53 -8.59 4.97
N LYS A 156 24.19 -9.73 4.36
CA LYS A 156 25.12 -10.88 4.21
C LYS A 156 25.59 -11.09 2.77
N SER A 157 25.11 -10.32 1.81
CA SER A 157 25.45 -10.47 0.40
C SER A 157 26.18 -9.26 -0.15
N GLU A 158 26.85 -9.46 -1.28
CA GLU A 158 27.31 -8.36 -2.10
C GLU A 158 26.11 -7.65 -2.75
N SER A 159 26.36 -6.43 -3.24
CA SER A 159 25.38 -5.67 -3.99
C SER A 159 25.09 -6.36 -5.32
N LEU A 160 23.81 -6.46 -5.67
CA LEU A 160 23.34 -7.00 -6.95
C LEU A 160 22.70 -5.89 -7.76
N VAL A 161 23.01 -5.86 -9.05
CA VAL A 161 22.40 -4.93 -10.02
C VAL A 161 21.53 -5.72 -10.98
N TRP A 162 20.25 -5.38 -11.01
CA TRP A 162 19.27 -5.89 -11.95
C TRP A 162 18.85 -4.76 -12.88
N ASP A 163 18.77 -5.03 -14.19
CA ASP A 163 18.47 -4.05 -15.23
C ASP A 163 17.51 -4.62 -16.26
N VAL A 164 16.53 -3.82 -16.70
CA VAL A 164 15.53 -4.19 -17.70
C VAL A 164 15.16 -3.01 -18.60
N ASP A 165 15.09 -3.28 -19.90
CA ASP A 165 14.44 -2.42 -20.90
C ASP A 165 13.01 -2.90 -21.14
N TRP A 166 12.01 -2.10 -20.73
CA TRP A 166 10.60 -2.42 -20.86
C TRP A 166 10.09 -2.41 -22.31
N ASN A 167 10.84 -1.80 -23.25
CA ASN A 167 10.47 -1.82 -24.67
C ASN A 167 10.51 -3.24 -25.27
N GLN A 168 11.26 -4.17 -24.67
CA GLN A 168 11.28 -5.58 -25.08
C GLN A 168 9.88 -6.23 -25.05
N PHE A 169 8.97 -5.72 -24.21
CA PHE A 169 7.61 -6.22 -24.13
C PHE A 169 6.72 -5.79 -25.31
N GLU A 170 7.16 -4.83 -26.15
CA GLU A 170 6.39 -4.32 -27.30
C GLU A 170 6.65 -5.10 -28.59
N GLY A 171 7.59 -6.04 -28.60
CA GLY A 171 7.94 -6.84 -29.78
C GLY A 171 6.74 -7.61 -30.36
N THR A 172 6.53 -7.47 -31.67
CA THR A 172 5.47 -8.21 -32.37
C THR A 172 5.75 -9.71 -32.31
N GLY A 173 4.84 -10.49 -31.71
CA GLY A 173 4.96 -11.94 -31.57
C GLY A 173 5.89 -12.42 -30.46
N ALA A 174 6.47 -11.52 -29.66
CA ALA A 174 7.32 -11.89 -28.53
C ALA A 174 6.48 -12.59 -27.43
N VAL A 175 7.02 -13.68 -26.91
CA VAL A 175 6.47 -14.35 -25.72
C VAL A 175 7.23 -13.90 -24.48
N ILE A 176 6.61 -14.05 -23.31
CA ILE A 176 7.20 -13.58 -22.04
C ILE A 176 8.58 -14.15 -21.77
N SER A 177 8.89 -15.36 -22.22
CA SER A 177 10.20 -16.01 -22.08
C SER A 177 11.32 -15.35 -22.89
N ASP A 178 10.97 -14.54 -23.89
CA ASP A 178 11.95 -13.82 -24.74
C ASP A 178 12.46 -12.54 -24.07
N VAL A 179 11.66 -11.98 -23.16
CA VAL A 179 12.03 -10.78 -22.41
C VAL A 179 13.02 -11.14 -21.32
N LYS A 180 14.17 -10.49 -21.33
CA LYS A 180 15.25 -10.78 -20.40
C LYS A 180 15.69 -9.52 -19.67
N ALA A 181 15.91 -9.66 -18.37
CA ALA A 181 16.65 -8.69 -17.57
C ALA A 181 18.07 -9.20 -17.34
N THR A 182 19.00 -8.29 -17.16
CA THR A 182 20.37 -8.62 -16.73
C THR A 182 20.43 -8.62 -15.20
N LEU A 183 21.27 -9.51 -14.65
CA LEU A 183 21.57 -9.57 -13.23
C LEU A 183 23.08 -9.78 -13.08
N GLN A 184 23.75 -8.88 -12.36
CA GLN A 184 25.18 -8.92 -12.13
C GLN A 184 25.54 -8.49 -10.70
N ILE A 185 26.74 -8.84 -10.25
CA ILE A 185 27.29 -8.31 -9.00
C ILE A 185 27.63 -6.84 -9.22
N GLY A 186 27.21 -5.96 -8.32
CA GLY A 186 27.51 -4.54 -8.38
C GLY A 186 28.97 -4.26 -8.09
N ASN A 187 29.57 -3.36 -8.86
CA ASN A 187 30.92 -2.91 -8.65
C ASN A 187 31.00 -1.72 -7.66
N SER A 188 29.89 -1.03 -7.43
CA SER A 188 29.77 0.07 -6.47
C SER A 188 29.24 -0.42 -5.13
N SER A 189 29.71 0.20 -4.07
CA SER A 189 29.13 0.02 -2.75
C SER A 189 27.71 0.59 -2.74
N PHE A 190 26.79 -0.06 -2.02
CA PHE A 190 25.46 0.50 -1.82
C PHE A 190 25.51 1.88 -1.11
N TYR A 191 26.58 2.14 -0.36
CA TYR A 191 26.86 3.45 0.23
C TYR A 191 27.19 4.53 -0.78
N ASP A 192 27.86 4.20 -1.89
CA ASP A 192 28.18 5.18 -2.93
C ASP A 192 26.89 5.69 -3.59
N GLU A 193 25.95 4.79 -3.86
CA GLU A 193 24.60 5.13 -4.35
C GLU A 193 23.80 5.95 -3.32
N LEU A 194 23.94 5.62 -2.05
CA LEU A 194 23.31 6.36 -0.95
C LEU A 194 23.91 7.77 -0.82
N ASP A 195 25.21 7.92 -0.97
CA ASP A 195 25.89 9.22 -0.89
C ASP A 195 25.53 10.13 -2.06
N GLU A 196 25.31 9.59 -3.27
CA GLU A 196 24.76 10.36 -4.37
C GLU A 196 23.37 10.92 -4.03
N ILE A 197 22.53 10.12 -3.38
CA ILE A 197 21.18 10.54 -2.97
C ILE A 197 21.24 11.57 -1.84
N LYS A 198 22.14 11.41 -0.88
CA LYS A 198 22.34 12.37 0.22
C LYS A 198 22.79 13.75 -0.29
N ASN A 199 23.55 13.79 -1.36
CA ASN A 199 23.99 15.03 -2.01
C ASN A 199 22.86 15.72 -2.79
N PHE A 200 21.71 15.08 -2.92
CA PHE A 200 20.52 15.70 -3.50
C PHE A 200 20.04 16.82 -2.58
N SER A 201 19.82 18.01 -3.13
CA SER A 201 19.47 19.18 -2.34
C SER A 201 18.19 18.94 -1.51
N GLY A 202 18.24 19.25 -0.22
CA GLY A 202 17.14 19.10 0.72
C GLY A 202 17.19 17.82 1.57
N ILE A 203 18.08 16.86 1.29
CA ILE A 203 18.16 15.61 2.06
C ILE A 203 19.16 15.69 3.22
N GLU A 204 19.98 16.73 3.28
CA GLU A 204 21.04 16.87 4.28
C GLU A 204 20.55 16.67 5.72
N GLY A 205 21.13 15.69 6.39
CA GLY A 205 21.02 15.45 7.85
C GLY A 205 19.91 14.51 8.31
N GLU A 206 18.73 14.47 7.67
CA GLU A 206 17.61 13.65 8.17
C GLU A 206 17.76 12.14 7.90
N LEU A 207 18.43 11.75 6.81
CA LEU A 207 18.53 10.33 6.39
C LEU A 207 19.72 9.60 6.99
N THR A 208 20.79 10.30 7.36
CA THR A 208 22.05 9.67 7.78
C THR A 208 21.87 8.82 9.04
N ASP A 209 21.08 9.32 9.99
CA ASP A 209 20.82 8.64 11.26
C ASP A 209 19.80 7.48 11.11
N LEU A 210 19.04 7.45 10.04
CA LEU A 210 18.02 6.44 9.78
C LEU A 210 18.56 5.22 9.02
N TRP A 211 19.79 5.33 8.42
CA TRP A 211 20.43 4.25 7.68
C TRP A 211 21.59 3.65 8.49
N ILE A 212 21.26 2.74 9.38
CA ILE A 212 22.22 2.14 10.32
C ILE A 212 23.00 0.98 9.67
N GLU A 213 22.37 0.25 8.77
CA GLU A 213 22.93 -0.94 8.14
C GLU A 213 23.07 -0.77 6.62
N GLU A 214 24.16 -1.28 6.05
CA GLU A 214 24.36 -1.28 4.60
C GLU A 214 23.51 -2.35 3.92
N LYS A 215 22.22 -2.12 3.86
CA LYS A 215 21.24 -2.98 3.19
C LYS A 215 20.10 -2.13 2.62
N GLY A 216 19.39 -2.69 1.67
CA GLY A 216 18.19 -2.06 1.11
C GLY A 216 18.05 -2.29 -0.39
N THR A 217 17.19 -1.49 -1.00
CA THR A 217 16.94 -1.52 -2.43
C THR A 217 16.81 -0.10 -2.96
N LEU A 218 17.58 0.21 -4.01
CA LEU A 218 17.45 1.40 -4.83
C LEU A 218 16.89 0.99 -6.19
N ILE A 219 15.82 1.64 -6.62
CA ILE A 219 15.26 1.49 -7.96
C ILE A 219 15.36 2.83 -8.67
N SER A 220 16.04 2.86 -9.80
CA SER A 220 16.09 3.99 -10.72
C SER A 220 15.24 3.67 -11.94
N ILE A 221 14.38 4.59 -12.32
CA ILE A 221 13.42 4.47 -13.42
C ILE A 221 13.69 5.63 -14.37
N ASP A 222 14.03 5.33 -15.63
CA ASP A 222 14.42 6.33 -16.60
C ASP A 222 13.50 6.33 -17.82
N GLY A 223 13.44 7.48 -18.51
CA GLY A 223 12.56 7.67 -19.65
C GLY A 223 11.09 7.68 -19.22
N LEU A 224 10.72 8.64 -18.40
CA LEU A 224 9.41 8.71 -17.79
C LEU A 224 8.28 8.76 -18.83
N LYS A 225 7.19 8.06 -18.56
CA LYS A 225 6.03 7.95 -19.47
C LYS A 225 4.97 9.00 -19.19
N ASP A 226 4.99 9.61 -18.01
CA ASP A 226 4.07 10.68 -17.61
C ASP A 226 4.87 11.95 -17.30
N GLU A 227 4.24 13.09 -17.43
CA GLU A 227 4.81 14.38 -17.04
C GLU A 227 4.70 14.57 -15.54
N TRP A 228 5.82 14.88 -14.90
CA TRP A 228 5.93 15.14 -13.46
C TRP A 228 6.15 16.62 -13.20
N ASP A 229 5.06 17.38 -13.31
CA ASP A 229 5.00 18.78 -12.92
C ASP A 229 4.76 18.96 -11.40
N GLU A 230 4.69 20.23 -10.97
CA GLU A 230 4.39 20.56 -9.57
C GLU A 230 3.05 19.98 -9.11
N ARG A 231 2.03 19.99 -9.96
CA ARG A 231 0.69 19.50 -9.63
C ARG A 231 0.67 17.99 -9.42
N THR A 232 1.33 17.26 -10.29
CA THR A 232 1.43 15.78 -10.20
C THR A 232 2.22 15.37 -8.97
N THR A 233 3.30 16.09 -8.66
CA THR A 233 4.11 15.85 -7.45
C THR A 233 3.32 16.16 -6.17
N GLU A 234 2.57 17.26 -6.13
CA GLU A 234 1.69 17.63 -5.01
C GLU A 234 0.57 16.60 -4.80
N SER A 235 0.00 16.07 -5.89
CA SER A 235 -0.99 14.99 -5.84
C SER A 235 -0.40 13.72 -5.27
N LEU A 236 0.81 13.33 -5.70
CA LEU A 236 1.54 12.20 -5.11
C LEU A 236 1.79 12.41 -3.63
N TYR A 237 2.31 13.57 -3.20
CA TYR A 237 2.54 13.88 -1.80
C TYR A 237 1.27 13.70 -0.98
N SER A 238 0.15 14.24 -1.47
CA SER A 238 -1.16 14.11 -0.84
C SER A 238 -1.64 12.66 -0.72
N ASN A 239 -1.35 11.83 -1.71
CA ASN A 239 -1.69 10.41 -1.68
C ASN A 239 -0.79 9.63 -0.70
N LEU A 240 0.47 10.03 -0.55
CA LEU A 240 1.40 9.46 0.43
C LEU A 240 1.01 9.82 1.87
N GLU A 241 0.58 11.08 2.13
CA GLU A 241 0.07 11.49 3.46
C GLU A 241 -1.03 10.57 3.98
N ILE A 242 -1.89 10.08 3.07
CA ILE A 242 -2.99 9.20 3.43
C ILE A 242 -2.52 7.78 3.81
N LEU A 243 -1.33 7.36 3.40
CA LEU A 243 -0.76 6.05 3.75
C LEU A 243 -0.23 6.01 5.18
N VAL A 244 0.16 7.15 5.71
CA VAL A 244 0.76 7.27 7.05
C VAL A 244 -0.35 7.47 8.07
N PRO A 245 -0.38 6.69 9.18
CA PRO A 245 -1.36 6.90 10.23
C PRO A 245 -1.08 8.21 10.98
N PRO A 246 -2.09 8.89 11.51
CA PRO A 246 -1.93 10.11 12.29
C PRO A 246 -1.44 9.80 13.72
N LEU A 247 -0.30 9.13 13.85
CA LEU A 247 0.33 8.74 15.09
C LEU A 247 1.67 9.47 15.27
N GLU A 248 2.05 9.73 16.51
CA GLU A 248 3.30 10.41 16.83
C GLU A 248 4.56 9.56 16.59
N THR A 249 4.41 8.24 16.54
CA THR A 249 5.50 7.31 16.29
C THR A 249 5.24 6.48 15.03
N ASN A 250 5.92 6.80 13.95
CA ASN A 250 5.85 6.03 12.72
C ASN A 250 7.03 5.04 12.65
N ILE A 251 6.71 3.75 12.57
CA ILE A 251 7.69 2.67 12.37
C ILE A 251 8.24 2.70 10.92
N PHE A 252 7.48 3.24 9.99
CA PHE A 252 7.86 3.38 8.58
C PHE A 252 7.72 4.83 8.14
N GLN A 253 8.81 5.43 7.71
CA GLN A 253 8.88 6.83 7.31
C GLN A 253 9.02 6.94 5.80
N ILE A 254 8.23 7.81 5.19
CA ILE A 254 8.26 8.09 3.76
C ILE A 254 8.80 9.50 3.58
N PHE A 255 9.70 9.69 2.64
CA PHE A 255 10.24 10.98 2.22
C PHE A 255 9.99 11.18 0.72
N LEU A 256 9.59 12.37 0.33
CA LEU A 256 9.43 12.76 -1.07
C LEU A 256 10.28 13.99 -1.32
N TYR A 257 11.04 13.98 -2.40
CA TYR A 257 11.83 15.11 -2.89
C TYR A 257 11.56 15.32 -4.37
N SER A 258 11.71 16.56 -4.84
CA SER A 258 11.57 16.91 -6.26
C SER A 258 12.65 17.90 -6.66
N THR A 259 13.29 17.66 -7.82
CA THR A 259 14.29 18.60 -8.38
C THR A 259 13.69 19.93 -8.85
N LEU A 260 12.39 19.97 -9.15
CA LEU A 260 11.68 21.21 -9.48
C LEU A 260 11.46 22.10 -8.26
N GLU A 261 11.24 21.48 -7.09
CA GLU A 261 10.94 22.17 -5.84
C GLU A 261 11.75 21.58 -4.67
N PRO A 262 13.08 21.78 -4.63
CA PRO A 262 13.98 21.07 -3.71
C PRO A 262 13.69 21.28 -2.22
N ASN A 263 13.04 22.42 -1.86
CA ASN A 263 12.80 22.80 -0.46
C ASN A 263 11.33 22.67 -0.04
N LYS A 264 10.45 22.18 -0.92
CA LYS A 264 8.99 22.14 -0.65
C LYS A 264 8.57 20.87 0.08
N TYR A 265 9.15 19.76 -0.28
CA TYR A 265 8.81 18.45 0.24
C TYR A 265 9.83 17.97 1.28
N GLY A 266 9.75 16.76 1.69
CA GLY A 266 10.61 16.13 2.67
C GLY A 266 9.88 14.96 3.31
N LYS A 267 9.96 14.82 4.63
CA LYS A 267 9.23 13.79 5.36
C LYS A 267 7.73 13.93 5.18
N VAL A 268 7.11 12.88 4.67
CA VAL A 268 5.65 12.79 4.54
C VAL A 268 5.03 12.65 5.92
N GLN A 269 4.26 13.65 6.30
CA GLN A 269 3.57 13.68 7.59
C GLN A 269 2.07 13.64 7.38
N PRO A 270 1.32 12.88 8.19
CA PRO A 270 -0.12 12.88 8.11
C PRO A 270 -0.66 14.26 8.51
N THR A 271 -1.58 14.77 7.73
CA THR A 271 -2.27 16.01 8.09
C THR A 271 -3.19 15.76 9.27
N ILE A 272 -2.79 16.24 10.45
CA ILE A 272 -3.59 16.16 11.67
C ILE A 272 -4.68 17.22 11.60
N CYS A 273 -5.93 16.83 11.88
CA CYS A 273 -7.01 17.79 12.01
C CYS A 273 -7.08 18.32 13.44
N ASP A 274 -6.70 19.58 13.65
CA ASP A 274 -6.88 20.27 14.92
C ASP A 274 -8.23 20.97 15.04
N ASP A 275 -8.95 21.13 13.94
CA ASP A 275 -10.25 21.77 13.90
C ASP A 275 -11.39 20.75 13.87
N PHE A 276 -11.51 19.93 14.91
CA PHE A 276 -12.62 19.01 15.15
C PHE A 276 -13.57 19.56 16.23
N ASP A 277 -14.80 19.09 16.28
CA ASP A 277 -15.72 19.33 17.42
C ASP A 277 -15.46 18.29 18.51
N TYR A 278 -15.41 17.00 18.14
CA TYR A 278 -15.06 15.91 19.06
C TYR A 278 -13.99 15.01 18.44
N LYS A 279 -13.06 14.55 19.28
CA LYS A 279 -12.13 13.47 18.95
C LYS A 279 -12.23 12.40 20.03
N ILE A 280 -12.36 11.15 19.61
CA ILE A 280 -12.39 10.01 20.51
C ILE A 280 -11.22 9.11 20.16
N ASN A 281 -10.36 8.85 21.14
CA ASN A 281 -9.35 7.81 21.04
C ASN A 281 -9.76 6.64 21.93
N ALA A 282 -9.77 5.45 21.36
CA ALA A 282 -9.99 4.21 22.10
C ALA A 282 -8.79 3.30 21.93
N ILE A 283 -8.31 2.74 23.03
CA ILE A 283 -7.28 1.70 23.06
C ILE A 283 -7.93 0.46 23.66
N VAL A 284 -8.00 -0.58 22.88
CA VAL A 284 -8.51 -1.89 23.29
C VAL A 284 -7.32 -2.82 23.49
N SER A 285 -7.17 -3.33 24.70
CA SER A 285 -6.12 -4.28 25.06
C SER A 285 -6.50 -5.73 24.74
N GLU A 286 -5.54 -6.64 24.81
CA GLU A 286 -5.76 -8.09 24.60
C GLU A 286 -6.83 -8.65 25.54
N ASP A 287 -6.85 -8.19 26.81
CA ASP A 287 -7.84 -8.59 27.82
C ASP A 287 -9.19 -7.84 27.70
N LYS A 288 -9.44 -7.23 26.53
CA LYS A 288 -10.70 -6.54 26.18
C LYS A 288 -11.04 -5.32 27.08
N LYS A 289 -10.08 -4.80 27.84
CA LYS A 289 -10.25 -3.50 28.49
C LYS A 289 -10.13 -2.39 27.47
N VAL A 290 -10.96 -1.38 27.65
CA VAL A 290 -11.03 -0.21 26.75
C VAL A 290 -10.69 1.03 27.55
N LYS A 291 -9.63 1.70 27.16
CA LYS A 291 -9.32 3.05 27.60
C LYS A 291 -9.82 4.04 26.56
N LEU A 292 -10.74 4.91 26.97
CA LEU A 292 -11.32 5.95 26.13
C LEU A 292 -10.82 7.32 26.56
N THR A 293 -10.39 8.11 25.57
CA THR A 293 -10.08 9.53 25.77
C THR A 293 -10.92 10.35 24.79
N VAL A 294 -11.81 11.17 25.32
CA VAL A 294 -12.70 12.04 24.55
C VAL A 294 -12.23 13.47 24.65
N TYR A 295 -11.91 14.09 23.54
CA TYR A 295 -11.56 15.49 23.45
C TYR A 295 -12.74 16.31 22.94
N ARG A 296 -13.18 17.28 23.72
CA ARG A 296 -14.16 18.30 23.34
C ARG A 296 -13.45 19.56 22.88
N ASN A 297 -13.71 19.99 21.67
CA ASN A 297 -13.07 21.16 21.07
C ASN A 297 -14.08 22.09 20.38
N GLU A 298 -15.37 21.80 20.56
CA GLU A 298 -16.45 22.61 20.00
C GLU A 298 -16.69 23.90 20.80
N LEU A 299 -16.23 23.96 22.04
CA LEU A 299 -16.47 25.08 22.94
C LEU A 299 -15.22 25.97 23.08
N ASN A 300 -15.45 27.26 23.31
CA ASN A 300 -14.41 28.18 23.74
C ASN A 300 -14.22 28.09 25.25
N PHE A 301 -13.27 27.30 25.69
CA PHE A 301 -12.98 27.06 27.11
C PHE A 301 -12.57 28.33 27.88
N GLY A 302 -11.93 29.28 27.20
CA GLY A 302 -11.58 30.59 27.78
C GLY A 302 -12.82 31.39 28.17
N ASP A 303 -13.81 31.43 27.30
CA ASP A 303 -15.09 32.10 27.56
C ASP A 303 -15.92 31.34 28.59
N LEU A 304 -15.91 30.00 28.60
CA LEU A 304 -16.57 29.20 29.63
C LEU A 304 -16.03 29.52 31.01
N LYS A 305 -14.71 29.68 31.21
CA LYS A 305 -14.12 30.11 32.45
C LYS A 305 -14.56 31.52 32.83
N ARG A 306 -14.53 32.45 31.85
CA ARG A 306 -14.90 33.83 32.10
C ARG A 306 -16.33 34.01 32.57
N ILE A 307 -17.27 33.23 32.07
CA ILE A 307 -18.71 33.27 32.49
C ILE A 307 -19.00 32.45 33.75
N GLY A 308 -18.02 31.79 34.34
CA GLY A 308 -18.17 30.95 35.51
C GLY A 308 -19.03 29.70 35.28
N PHE A 309 -18.99 29.16 34.06
CA PHE A 309 -19.82 28.02 33.66
C PHE A 309 -19.51 26.77 34.45
N PHE A 310 -18.23 26.53 34.74
CA PHE A 310 -17.77 25.35 35.49
C PHE A 310 -18.22 25.39 36.96
N GLU A 311 -18.42 26.57 37.52
CA GLU A 311 -18.89 26.76 38.90
C GLU A 311 -20.40 26.56 39.04
N LYS A 312 -21.15 26.78 37.96
CA LYS A 312 -22.61 26.74 37.96
C LYS A 312 -23.20 25.38 37.57
N THR A 313 -22.44 24.52 36.90
CA THR A 313 -22.93 23.27 36.34
C THR A 313 -22.24 22.07 36.95
N LYS A 314 -22.90 21.38 37.90
CA LYS A 314 -22.38 20.16 38.52
C LYS A 314 -21.97 19.04 37.59
N LEU A 315 -22.51 19.00 36.38
CA LEU A 315 -22.25 18.00 35.34
C LEU A 315 -20.82 18.07 34.74
N ILE A 316 -20.14 19.20 34.91
CA ILE A 316 -18.80 19.43 34.30
C ILE A 316 -17.72 19.38 35.37
N GLN A 317 -18.11 19.35 36.66
CA GLN A 317 -17.19 19.64 37.74
C GLN A 317 -16.16 18.57 37.99
N ASP A 318 -16.42 17.28 37.87
CA ASP A 318 -15.61 16.55 38.81
C ASP A 318 -14.88 15.32 38.35
N GLN A 319 -15.42 14.51 37.55
CA GLN A 319 -14.76 13.22 37.31
C GLN A 319 -14.30 12.99 35.89
N TYR A 320 -14.86 13.74 34.98
CA TYR A 320 -14.76 13.40 33.55
C TYR A 320 -14.14 14.48 32.66
N LEU A 321 -14.02 15.72 33.15
CA LEU A 321 -13.45 16.82 32.39
C LEU A 321 -12.10 17.25 32.95
N ILE A 322 -11.04 16.79 32.32
CA ILE A 322 -9.68 17.23 32.59
C ILE A 322 -9.31 18.27 31.54
N GLU A 323 -8.99 19.49 31.96
CA GLU A 323 -8.48 20.50 31.05
C GLU A 323 -7.02 20.18 30.70
N LYS A 324 -6.79 19.72 29.49
CA LYS A 324 -5.48 19.43 28.95
C LYS A 324 -5.24 20.32 27.74
N ASN A 325 -4.18 21.13 27.78
CA ASN A 325 -3.84 22.06 26.69
C ASN A 325 -4.97 23.01 26.29
N LYS A 326 -5.76 23.50 27.25
CA LYS A 326 -6.94 24.35 27.05
C LYS A 326 -8.11 23.72 26.30
N LYS A 327 -8.12 22.39 26.14
CA LYS A 327 -9.21 21.59 25.54
C LYS A 327 -9.82 20.72 26.61
N GLY A 328 -11.14 20.51 26.59
CA GLY A 328 -11.81 19.60 27.50
C GLY A 328 -11.49 18.16 27.19
N VAL A 329 -10.96 17.42 28.14
CA VAL A 329 -10.59 16.02 27.98
C VAL A 329 -11.27 15.17 29.02
N PHE A 330 -11.93 14.08 28.55
CA PHE A 330 -12.55 13.07 29.39
C PHE A 330 -11.77 11.76 29.22
N GLU A 331 -11.40 11.13 30.32
CA GLU A 331 -10.75 9.82 30.32
C GLU A 331 -11.55 8.86 31.17
N PHE A 332 -11.84 7.67 30.65
CA PHE A 332 -12.47 6.61 31.39
C PHE A 332 -12.05 5.23 30.87
N GLU A 333 -12.15 4.23 31.73
CA GLU A 333 -11.85 2.84 31.42
C GLU A 333 -13.11 2.01 31.59
N THR A 334 -13.28 1.04 30.70
CA THR A 334 -14.42 0.14 30.71
C THR A 334 -14.04 -1.18 30.03
N ASN A 335 -14.95 -2.13 29.95
CA ASN A 335 -14.76 -3.36 29.18
C ASN A 335 -15.49 -3.27 27.82
N LEU A 336 -14.92 -3.90 26.80
CA LEU A 336 -15.51 -3.90 25.47
C LEU A 336 -16.95 -4.44 25.48
N GLU A 337 -17.21 -5.48 26.26
CA GLU A 337 -18.55 -6.07 26.43
C GLU A 337 -19.60 -5.06 26.91
N SER A 338 -19.22 -4.18 27.82
CA SER A 338 -20.15 -3.19 28.37
C SER A 338 -20.48 -2.04 27.41
N LEU A 339 -19.66 -1.85 26.37
CA LEU A 339 -19.90 -0.85 25.32
C LEU A 339 -20.82 -1.35 24.22
N ILE A 340 -21.00 -2.66 24.10
CA ILE A 340 -21.79 -3.27 23.04
C ILE A 340 -23.16 -3.67 23.62
N ALA A 341 -24.20 -2.92 23.25
CA ALA A 341 -25.55 -3.25 23.65
C ALA A 341 -25.96 -4.62 23.07
N GLY A 342 -26.50 -5.50 23.91
CA GLY A 342 -26.89 -6.85 23.50
C GLY A 342 -25.69 -7.79 23.19
N PHE A 343 -24.54 -7.56 23.79
CA PHE A 343 -23.31 -8.32 23.55
C PHE A 343 -23.53 -9.85 23.51
N LYS A 344 -24.24 -10.42 24.48
CA LYS A 344 -24.48 -11.86 24.55
C LYS A 344 -25.29 -12.42 23.37
N ASP A 345 -26.15 -11.59 22.78
CA ASP A 345 -26.98 -11.97 21.64
C ASP A 345 -26.24 -11.78 20.31
N ILE A 346 -25.24 -10.89 20.27
CA ILE A 346 -24.47 -10.55 19.08
C ILE A 346 -23.26 -11.47 18.91
N ASP A 347 -22.59 -11.86 19.99
CA ASP A 347 -21.36 -12.66 19.95
C ASP A 347 -21.58 -14.17 20.17
N ILE A 348 -22.61 -14.72 19.53
CA ILE A 348 -22.97 -16.15 19.58
C ILE A 348 -21.79 -17.07 19.20
N ASN A 349 -20.86 -16.58 18.38
CA ASN A 349 -19.71 -17.35 17.88
C ASN A 349 -18.36 -16.97 18.52
N ASN A 350 -18.37 -16.24 19.61
CA ASN A 350 -17.18 -15.74 20.29
C ASN A 350 -16.21 -15.03 19.34
N ASN A 351 -16.74 -14.25 18.41
CA ASN A 351 -15.92 -13.57 17.40
C ASN A 351 -15.06 -12.46 18.02
N LEU A 352 -15.52 -11.87 19.13
CA LEU A 352 -14.79 -10.84 19.84
C LEU A 352 -13.51 -11.38 20.52
N ASP A 353 -13.48 -12.66 20.87
CA ASP A 353 -12.26 -13.30 21.40
C ASP A 353 -11.16 -13.38 20.34
N LYS A 354 -11.52 -13.39 19.05
CA LYS A 354 -10.59 -13.44 17.92
C LYS A 354 -10.02 -12.08 17.57
N ILE A 355 -10.60 -10.99 18.09
CA ILE A 355 -10.10 -9.64 17.87
C ILE A 355 -8.95 -9.38 18.84
N GLY A 356 -7.75 -9.16 18.34
CA GLY A 356 -6.59 -8.75 19.12
C GLY A 356 -6.70 -7.32 19.65
N ALA A 357 -5.62 -6.81 20.23
CA ALA A 357 -5.54 -5.42 20.62
C ALA A 357 -5.64 -4.50 19.39
N PHE A 358 -6.34 -3.39 19.54
CA PHE A 358 -6.43 -2.38 18.48
C PHE A 358 -6.63 -0.98 19.07
N THR A 359 -6.34 0.02 18.26
CA THR A 359 -6.66 1.41 18.57
C THR A 359 -7.64 1.96 17.53
N PHE A 360 -8.46 2.89 17.97
CA PHE A 360 -9.39 3.54 17.06
C PHE A 360 -9.46 5.03 17.39
N THR A 361 -9.42 5.87 16.36
CA THR A 361 -9.57 7.31 16.48
C THR A 361 -10.74 7.76 15.62
N PHE A 362 -11.65 8.48 16.23
CA PHE A 362 -12.82 9.03 15.58
C PHE A 362 -12.82 10.56 15.69
N TYR A 363 -13.00 11.25 14.56
CA TYR A 363 -13.19 12.69 14.50
C TYR A 363 -14.61 13.01 14.08
N PHE A 364 -15.27 13.86 14.84
CA PHE A 364 -16.56 14.39 14.50
C PHE A 364 -16.45 15.89 14.23
N MET A 365 -17.01 16.32 13.09
CA MET A 365 -17.02 17.70 12.62
C MET A 365 -18.42 18.05 12.12
N LYS A 366 -19.05 19.02 12.74
CA LYS A 366 -20.33 19.55 12.22
C LYS A 366 -20.07 20.26 10.88
N ARG A 367 -20.81 19.87 9.86
CA ARG A 367 -20.73 20.40 8.47
C ARG A 367 -21.75 21.49 8.23
N GLY A 368 -22.21 22.21 9.02
CA GLY A 368 -23.19 23.26 8.78
C GLY A 368 -23.64 23.86 10.09
N GLY A 369 -23.91 25.09 10.08
CA GLY A 369 -24.39 25.80 11.21
C GLY A 369 -25.08 27.02 10.69
N GLY A 370 -26.26 26.76 10.12
CA GLY A 370 -27.17 27.84 9.79
C GLY A 370 -27.75 28.47 11.04
N GLN A 371 -28.63 29.36 10.86
CA GLN A 371 -29.30 30.30 11.77
C GLN A 371 -29.70 29.81 13.19
N GLU A 372 -29.76 28.47 13.45
CA GLU A 372 -30.04 27.91 14.77
C GLU A 372 -28.94 28.16 15.82
N ARG A 373 -27.74 28.57 15.41
CA ARG A 373 -26.64 28.85 16.33
C ARG A 373 -26.73 30.18 17.07
N ASP A 374 -27.43 31.15 16.54
CA ASP A 374 -27.45 32.51 17.09
C ASP A 374 -28.19 32.59 18.43
N GLU A 375 -29.21 31.77 18.64
CA GLU A 375 -29.92 31.72 19.92
C GLU A 375 -29.20 30.89 21.00
N GLU A 376 -28.44 29.84 20.60
CA GLU A 376 -27.65 29.04 21.52
C GLU A 376 -26.28 29.65 21.87
N ILE A 377 -25.71 30.53 21.00
CA ILE A 377 -24.43 31.22 21.22
C ILE A 377 -24.44 32.01 22.54
N GLY A 378 -25.59 32.52 22.95
CA GLY A 378 -25.73 33.20 24.24
C GLY A 378 -25.59 32.28 25.45
N LYS A 379 -25.83 30.98 25.32
CA LYS A 379 -25.76 29.97 26.38
C LYS A 379 -24.47 29.19 26.41
N TYR A 380 -23.92 28.87 25.21
CA TYR A 380 -22.72 28.07 25.04
C TYR A 380 -21.77 28.75 24.08
N PRO A 381 -20.61 29.22 24.52
CA PRO A 381 -19.63 29.86 23.64
C PRO A 381 -18.96 28.81 22.75
N TYR A 382 -19.56 28.56 21.59
CA TYR A 382 -18.97 27.71 20.59
C TYR A 382 -17.76 28.38 19.94
N LYS A 383 -16.77 27.54 19.62
CA LYS A 383 -15.59 27.97 18.87
C LYS A 383 -16.01 28.37 17.43
N SER A 384 -15.47 29.48 16.94
CA SER A 384 -15.60 29.83 15.52
C SER A 384 -14.86 28.80 14.67
N VAL A 385 -15.50 28.35 13.60
CA VAL A 385 -14.95 27.32 12.71
C VAL A 385 -14.95 27.75 11.26
N ASN A 386 -13.92 27.34 10.52
CA ASN A 386 -13.86 27.54 9.08
C ASN A 386 -14.43 26.31 8.36
N TYR A 387 -15.66 26.42 7.91
CA TYR A 387 -16.37 25.31 7.25
C TYR A 387 -15.73 24.86 5.94
N SER A 388 -15.15 25.78 5.17
CA SER A 388 -14.49 25.42 3.91
C SER A 388 -13.23 24.59 4.17
N THR A 389 -12.43 24.98 5.16
CA THR A 389 -11.25 24.21 5.58
C THR A 389 -11.64 22.80 6.06
N ARG A 390 -12.67 22.69 6.90
CA ARG A 390 -13.19 21.40 7.37
C ARG A 390 -13.70 20.54 6.22
N THR A 391 -14.46 21.11 5.30
CA THR A 391 -15.00 20.39 4.15
C THR A 391 -13.87 19.88 3.25
N ASN A 392 -12.88 20.72 2.98
CA ASN A 392 -11.72 20.33 2.17
C ASN A 392 -10.93 19.19 2.84
N TRP A 393 -10.70 19.31 4.15
CA TRP A 393 -10.02 18.26 4.90
C TRP A 393 -10.80 16.95 4.88
N LEU A 394 -12.11 16.97 5.15
CA LEU A 394 -12.97 15.78 5.11
C LEU A 394 -13.05 15.14 3.72
N ASN A 395 -13.03 15.94 2.67
CA ASN A 395 -13.01 15.44 1.30
C ASN A 395 -11.70 14.71 0.97
N LYS A 396 -10.59 15.15 1.56
CA LYS A 396 -9.26 14.55 1.35
C LYS A 396 -8.97 13.39 2.31
N PHE A 397 -9.25 13.59 3.59
CA PHE A 397 -8.86 12.67 4.67
C PHE A 397 -10.02 11.95 5.36
N GLY A 398 -11.25 12.26 5.01
CA GLY A 398 -12.43 11.60 5.58
C GLY A 398 -12.53 10.12 5.22
N GLY A 399 -13.60 9.47 5.68
CA GLY A 399 -13.81 8.04 5.49
C GLY A 399 -13.21 7.17 6.59
N ILE A 400 -13.62 5.91 6.63
CA ILE A 400 -13.21 4.95 7.67
C ILE A 400 -12.01 4.16 7.16
N LYS A 401 -10.84 4.51 7.66
CA LYS A 401 -9.55 3.94 7.27
C LYS A 401 -9.11 2.86 8.23
N ILE A 402 -8.51 1.80 7.69
CA ILE A 402 -7.86 0.74 8.47
C ILE A 402 -6.35 0.87 8.25
N PHE A 403 -5.62 0.83 9.35
CA PHE A 403 -4.17 0.72 9.35
C PHE A 403 -3.77 -0.59 10.04
N ARG A 404 -2.77 -1.27 9.49
CA ARG A 404 -2.16 -2.46 10.08
C ARG A 404 -0.66 -2.22 10.15
N ASP A 405 -0.08 -2.46 11.32
CA ASP A 405 1.36 -2.24 11.56
C ASP A 405 1.84 -0.86 11.06
N ASN A 406 1.02 0.19 11.29
CA ASN A 406 1.24 1.57 10.86
C ASN A 406 1.24 1.81 9.34
N PHE A 407 0.63 0.92 8.56
CA PHE A 407 0.43 1.12 7.12
C PHE A 407 -1.04 0.94 6.73
N ARG A 408 -1.52 1.79 5.81
CA ARG A 408 -2.92 1.81 5.41
C ARG A 408 -3.32 0.55 4.62
N VAL A 409 -4.43 -0.06 5.02
CA VAL A 409 -5.07 -1.16 4.28
C VAL A 409 -6.09 -0.58 3.30
N ARG A 410 -5.82 -0.71 2.00
CA ARG A 410 -6.75 -0.29 0.94
C ARG A 410 -7.74 -1.42 0.60
N PRO A 411 -8.95 -1.15 0.09
CA PRO A 411 -9.49 0.16 -0.32
C PRO A 411 -10.31 0.88 0.77
N TYR A 412 -10.29 0.44 2.01
CA TYR A 412 -11.15 1.00 3.08
C TYR A 412 -10.96 2.52 3.25
N GLY A 413 -12.09 3.25 3.24
CA GLY A 413 -12.11 4.70 3.43
C GLY A 413 -11.55 5.51 2.28
N GLU A 414 -11.53 4.99 1.06
CA GLU A 414 -11.14 5.75 -0.13
C GLU A 414 -12.19 6.79 -0.50
N THR A 415 -11.75 8.00 -0.74
CA THR A 415 -12.62 9.10 -1.18
C THR A 415 -13.22 8.78 -2.55
N LYS A 416 -14.48 9.19 -2.76
CA LYS A 416 -15.22 8.96 -4.01
C LYS A 416 -15.48 7.48 -4.36
N SER A 417 -15.39 6.57 -3.41
CA SER A 417 -15.69 5.15 -3.61
C SER A 417 -16.77 4.66 -2.66
N SER A 418 -17.39 3.52 -2.97
CA SER A 418 -18.34 2.84 -2.07
C SER A 418 -17.70 2.38 -0.76
N SER A 419 -16.37 2.29 -0.72
CA SER A 419 -15.60 1.93 0.45
C SER A 419 -15.32 3.11 1.40
N PHE A 420 -15.80 4.32 1.11
CA PHE A 420 -15.61 5.49 1.94
C PHE A 420 -16.22 5.32 3.34
N ASP A 421 -17.49 4.97 3.39
CA ASP A 421 -18.26 4.68 4.63
C ASP A 421 -18.73 3.22 4.62
N TRP A 422 -17.80 2.30 4.56
CA TRP A 422 -18.10 0.87 4.47
C TRP A 422 -18.78 0.27 5.71
N LEU A 423 -18.82 1.00 6.83
CA LEU A 423 -19.58 0.66 8.02
C LEU A 423 -20.98 1.31 8.05
N ASP A 424 -21.33 2.11 7.04
CA ASP A 424 -22.60 2.87 6.95
C ASP A 424 -22.86 3.77 8.17
N LEU A 425 -21.81 4.33 8.79
CA LEU A 425 -21.94 5.18 9.97
C LEU A 425 -22.74 6.45 9.68
N GLY A 426 -22.57 7.02 8.49
CA GLY A 426 -23.35 8.19 8.06
C GLY A 426 -24.84 7.89 7.93
N LYS A 427 -25.22 6.73 7.43
CA LYS A 427 -26.62 6.29 7.34
C LYS A 427 -27.22 6.04 8.73
N ARG A 428 -26.46 5.40 9.61
CA ARG A 428 -26.90 5.12 10.99
C ARG A 428 -27.10 6.38 11.80
N ALA A 429 -26.26 7.40 11.60
CA ALA A 429 -26.43 8.71 12.23
C ALA A 429 -27.69 9.45 11.79
N LEU A 430 -28.17 9.21 10.56
CA LEU A 430 -29.41 9.80 10.03
C LEU A 430 -30.67 9.02 10.44
N SER A 431 -30.56 7.75 10.75
CA SER A 431 -31.67 6.87 11.10
C SER A 431 -32.02 6.88 12.60
N ASN A 432 -31.18 7.43 13.45
CA ASN A 432 -31.43 7.68 14.87
C ASN A 432 -31.37 9.19 15.12
N PRO A 433 -32.50 9.91 15.10
CA PRO A 433 -32.55 11.33 15.41
C PRO A 433 -32.30 11.59 16.90
#